data_ce46eb4936b51cf8b4822f2c26341a6d
#
_entry.id   ce46eb4936b51cf8b4822f2c26341a6d
#
_cell.length_a   1.000
_cell.length_b   1.000
_cell.length_c   1.000
_cell.angle_alpha   90.00
_cell.angle_beta   90.00
_cell.angle_gamma   90.00
#
_symmetry.space_group_name_H-M   'P 1'
#
loop_
_entity.id
_entity.type
_entity.pdbx_description
1 polymer ?
#
loop_
_entity_poly.entity_id
_entity_poly.type
_entity_poly.pdbx_seq_one_letter_code
_entity_poly.pdbx_strand_id
1 'polypeptide(L)'
;MAEAATALKWGVGRRLEFIEFRLFWEGSINRADLVEAFGVSVPQASKDLTLYQERAPGNMEYDTRAKRYVAAEKFVLRFLEPDPYIYLSQLRSVAEGAVPASDSWIAALPSADVALTPRRDIDIAVLRKILDASREGVSIDVFYQSMNKVRPDPIWRRITPHAFGYDGFRWHARAYCHLEHKFKDFLLPRILDFGAKGEPGVPGEQDWLWNNYFDVII
;
A
#
# COMPACT_ATOMS: atom_id res chain seq x y z
N MET A 1 -27.81 -28.26 -4.57
CA MET A 1 -27.84 -27.27 -5.65
C MET A 1 -27.23 -26.01 -5.11
N ALA A 2 -25.99 -25.70 -5.53
CA ALA A 2 -25.29 -24.48 -5.13
C ALA A 2 -25.93 -23.30 -5.88
N GLU A 3 -26.61 -22.44 -5.14
CA GLU A 3 -27.08 -21.15 -5.65
C GLU A 3 -25.87 -20.35 -6.10
N ALA A 4 -25.81 -20.03 -7.39
CA ALA A 4 -24.78 -19.23 -7.98
C ALA A 4 -24.78 -17.85 -7.25
N ALA A 5 -23.80 -17.64 -6.38
CA ALA A 5 -23.57 -16.36 -5.76
C ALA A 5 -23.35 -15.37 -6.90
N THR A 6 -24.33 -14.51 -7.17
CA THR A 6 -24.23 -13.44 -8.16
C THR A 6 -23.02 -12.61 -7.78
N ALA A 7 -21.97 -12.63 -8.61
CA ALA A 7 -20.75 -11.91 -8.34
C ALA A 7 -21.07 -10.42 -8.12
N LEU A 8 -20.76 -9.91 -6.94
CA LEU A 8 -20.99 -8.50 -6.61
C LEU A 8 -20.09 -7.64 -7.52
N LYS A 9 -20.64 -6.51 -8.00
CA LYS A 9 -19.81 -5.49 -8.64
C LYS A 9 -18.73 -5.06 -7.64
N TRP A 10 -17.50 -4.89 -8.09
CA TRP A 10 -16.33 -4.57 -7.25
C TRP A 10 -16.61 -3.47 -6.21
N GLY A 11 -17.20 -2.34 -6.61
CA GLY A 11 -17.51 -1.24 -5.69
C GLY A 11 -18.55 -1.59 -4.61
N VAL A 12 -19.49 -2.50 -4.90
CA VAL A 12 -20.43 -2.99 -3.89
C VAL A 12 -19.72 -3.92 -2.91
N GLY A 13 -18.89 -4.85 -3.41
CA GLY A 13 -18.10 -5.74 -2.57
C GLY A 13 -17.24 -4.98 -1.58
N ARG A 14 -16.51 -3.94 -2.04
CA ARG A 14 -15.69 -3.09 -1.17
C ARG A 14 -16.48 -2.37 -0.06
N ARG A 15 -17.71 -1.95 -0.35
CA ARG A 15 -18.56 -1.32 0.68
C ARG A 15 -19.12 -2.33 1.68
N LEU A 16 -19.42 -3.57 1.25
CA LEU A 16 -19.81 -4.62 2.20
C LEU A 16 -18.63 -5.05 3.09
N GLU A 17 -17.43 -5.15 2.52
CA GLU A 17 -16.20 -5.39 3.26
C GLU A 17 -15.90 -4.28 4.29
N PHE A 18 -16.11 -3.01 3.92
CA PHE A 18 -15.97 -1.87 4.82
C PHE A 18 -17.01 -1.92 5.97
N ILE A 19 -18.27 -2.26 5.68
CA ILE A 19 -19.30 -2.46 6.72
C ILE A 19 -18.81 -3.51 7.71
N GLU A 20 -18.31 -4.63 7.21
CA GLU A 20 -17.83 -5.73 8.04
C GLU A 20 -16.57 -5.36 8.82
N PHE A 21 -15.65 -4.59 8.21
CA PHE A 21 -14.47 -4.04 8.87
C PHE A 21 -14.85 -3.18 10.08
N ARG A 22 -15.82 -2.26 9.92
CA ARG A 22 -16.27 -1.37 10.99
C ARG A 22 -16.98 -2.14 12.11
N LEU A 23 -17.81 -3.11 11.77
CA LEU A 23 -18.47 -3.98 12.74
C LEU A 23 -17.48 -4.85 13.51
N PHE A 24 -16.48 -5.41 12.82
CA PHE A 24 -15.48 -6.31 13.40
C PHE A 24 -14.50 -5.57 14.32
N TRP A 25 -13.90 -4.47 13.85
CA TRP A 25 -12.85 -3.77 14.59
C TRP A 25 -13.38 -2.71 15.55
N GLU A 26 -14.51 -2.09 15.25
CA GLU A 26 -15.05 -0.96 16.01
C GLU A 26 -16.43 -1.23 16.62
N GLY A 27 -17.00 -2.39 16.34
CA GLY A 27 -18.28 -2.83 16.88
C GLY A 27 -19.51 -2.12 16.32
N SER A 28 -19.36 -1.13 15.45
CA SER A 28 -20.51 -0.37 14.95
C SER A 28 -20.25 0.39 13.66
N ILE A 29 -21.35 0.67 12.93
CA ILE A 29 -21.32 1.49 11.70
C ILE A 29 -22.64 2.26 11.54
N ASN A 30 -22.59 3.39 10.85
CA ASN A 30 -23.78 4.14 10.44
C ASN A 30 -23.71 4.53 8.95
N ARG A 31 -24.77 5.16 8.44
CA ARG A 31 -24.83 5.58 7.02
C ARG A 31 -23.82 6.66 6.66
N ALA A 32 -23.54 7.57 7.61
CA ALA A 32 -22.58 8.65 7.38
C ALA A 32 -21.17 8.11 7.13
N ASP A 33 -20.79 7.02 7.81
CA ASP A 33 -19.49 6.36 7.61
C ASP A 33 -19.29 5.90 6.16
N LEU A 34 -20.35 5.34 5.54
CA LEU A 34 -20.31 4.94 4.12
C LEU A 34 -20.27 6.14 3.17
N VAL A 35 -21.04 7.20 3.49
CA VAL A 35 -21.03 8.44 2.70
C VAL A 35 -19.65 9.08 2.73
N GLU A 36 -19.02 9.15 3.90
CA GLU A 36 -17.70 9.73 4.10
C GLU A 36 -16.60 8.91 3.38
N ALA A 37 -16.60 7.59 3.60
CA ALA A 37 -15.53 6.73 3.07
C ALA A 37 -15.61 6.52 1.54
N PHE A 38 -16.80 6.56 0.94
CA PHE A 38 -16.99 6.21 -0.48
C PHE A 38 -17.61 7.33 -1.33
N GLY A 39 -17.98 8.47 -0.75
CA GLY A 39 -18.65 9.54 -1.48
C GLY A 39 -20.02 9.15 -2.05
N VAL A 40 -20.64 8.09 -1.55
CA VAL A 40 -21.94 7.63 -2.02
C VAL A 40 -23.09 8.45 -1.43
N SER A 41 -24.24 8.46 -2.10
CA SER A 41 -25.42 9.13 -1.57
C SER A 41 -26.02 8.40 -0.35
N VAL A 42 -26.73 9.14 0.52
CA VAL A 42 -27.42 8.55 1.68
C VAL A 42 -28.38 7.41 1.29
N PRO A 43 -29.18 7.50 0.20
CA PRO A 43 -29.98 6.37 -0.25
C PRO A 43 -29.14 5.15 -0.67
N GLN A 44 -27.96 5.37 -1.29
CA GLN A 44 -27.06 4.27 -1.64
C GLN A 44 -26.47 3.61 -0.39
N ALA A 45 -25.99 4.40 0.58
CA ALA A 45 -25.49 3.88 1.84
C ALA A 45 -26.55 3.04 2.57
N SER A 46 -27.81 3.48 2.56
CA SER A 46 -28.93 2.71 3.13
C SER A 46 -29.16 1.39 2.42
N LYS A 47 -29.08 1.36 1.07
CA LYS A 47 -29.19 0.14 0.28
C LYS A 47 -28.04 -0.84 0.58
N ASP A 48 -26.82 -0.32 0.73
CA ASP A 48 -25.66 -1.16 1.03
C ASP A 48 -25.76 -1.81 2.42
N LEU A 49 -26.24 -1.08 3.44
CA LEU A 49 -26.52 -1.63 4.76
C LEU A 49 -27.63 -2.70 4.72
N THR A 50 -28.70 -2.45 3.98
CA THR A 50 -29.78 -3.45 3.78
C THR A 50 -29.23 -4.68 3.08
N LEU A 51 -28.45 -4.49 2.00
CA LEU A 51 -27.83 -5.59 1.29
C LEU A 51 -26.89 -6.41 2.17
N TYR A 52 -26.14 -5.74 3.06
CA TYR A 52 -25.29 -6.44 4.03
C TYR A 52 -26.14 -7.30 4.97
N GLN A 53 -27.24 -6.77 5.51
CA GLN A 53 -28.15 -7.56 6.37
C GLN A 53 -28.73 -8.78 5.66
N GLU A 54 -29.07 -8.65 4.37
CA GLU A 54 -29.60 -9.75 3.54
C GLU A 54 -28.52 -10.82 3.30
N ARG A 55 -27.27 -10.43 3.09
CA ARG A 55 -26.14 -11.33 2.77
C ARG A 55 -25.46 -11.92 4.00
N ALA A 56 -25.54 -11.22 5.13
CA ALA A 56 -24.99 -11.63 6.43
C ALA A 56 -26.06 -11.49 7.54
N PRO A 57 -27.14 -12.30 7.46
CA PRO A 57 -28.25 -12.19 8.39
C PRO A 57 -27.79 -12.47 9.82
N GLY A 58 -28.22 -11.61 10.76
CA GLY A 58 -27.86 -11.72 12.17
C GLY A 58 -26.49 -11.16 12.54
N ASN A 59 -25.76 -10.56 11.61
CA ASN A 59 -24.44 -9.96 11.89
C ASN A 59 -24.52 -8.58 12.54
N MET A 60 -25.61 -7.84 12.36
CA MET A 60 -25.77 -6.52 12.96
C MET A 60 -27.20 -6.25 13.38
N GLU A 61 -27.34 -5.42 14.42
CA GLU A 61 -28.58 -4.95 14.97
C GLU A 61 -28.60 -3.43 15.00
N TYR A 62 -29.79 -2.82 14.89
CA TYR A 62 -29.91 -1.36 14.94
C TYR A 62 -30.13 -0.87 16.37
N ASP A 63 -29.13 -0.17 16.92
CA ASP A 63 -29.29 0.54 18.20
C ASP A 63 -30.01 1.87 17.97
N THR A 64 -31.24 1.95 18.44
CA THR A 64 -32.10 3.13 18.33
C THR A 64 -31.61 4.30 19.17
N ARG A 65 -30.92 4.05 20.28
CA ARG A 65 -30.37 5.10 21.18
C ARG A 65 -29.10 5.70 20.56
N ALA A 66 -28.18 4.87 20.13
CA ALA A 66 -26.96 5.30 19.48
C ALA A 66 -27.14 5.69 17.99
N LYS A 67 -28.31 5.39 17.40
CA LYS A 67 -28.67 5.64 15.99
C LYS A 67 -27.65 5.07 15.00
N ARG A 68 -27.16 3.86 15.30
CA ARG A 68 -26.18 3.12 14.50
C ARG A 68 -26.46 1.63 14.50
N TYR A 69 -25.86 0.94 13.54
CA TYR A 69 -25.82 -0.53 13.56
C TYR A 69 -24.66 -0.97 14.46
N VAL A 70 -24.89 -1.97 15.28
CA VAL A 70 -23.89 -2.58 16.15
C VAL A 70 -23.70 -4.04 15.74
N ALA A 71 -22.49 -4.56 15.95
CA ALA A 71 -22.20 -5.98 15.72
C ALA A 71 -23.03 -6.83 16.68
N ALA A 72 -23.70 -7.85 16.15
CA ALA A 72 -24.49 -8.78 16.94
C ALA A 72 -23.58 -9.80 17.66
N GLU A 73 -24.08 -10.40 18.74
CA GLU A 73 -23.31 -11.38 19.54
C GLU A 73 -22.80 -12.57 18.70
N LYS A 74 -23.62 -12.99 17.70
CA LYS A 74 -23.28 -14.11 16.79
C LYS A 74 -22.69 -13.64 15.47
N PHE A 75 -21.85 -12.61 15.49
CA PHE A 75 -21.21 -12.06 14.32
C PHE A 75 -20.32 -13.08 13.61
N VAL A 76 -20.47 -13.22 12.28
CA VAL A 76 -19.69 -14.15 11.44
C VAL A 76 -19.17 -13.42 10.20
N LEU A 77 -17.87 -13.46 9.98
CA LEU A 77 -17.22 -12.88 8.82
C LEU A 77 -17.71 -13.51 7.50
N ARG A 78 -18.00 -12.66 6.50
CA ARG A 78 -18.49 -13.03 5.17
C ARG A 78 -17.74 -12.38 4.03
N PHE A 79 -17.28 -11.15 4.22
CA PHE A 79 -16.69 -10.30 3.20
C PHE A 79 -15.26 -9.85 3.55
N LEU A 80 -14.94 -9.84 4.84
CA LEU A 80 -13.63 -9.42 5.35
C LEU A 80 -12.80 -10.65 5.72
N GLU A 81 -11.56 -10.66 5.27
CA GLU A 81 -10.50 -11.50 5.81
C GLU A 81 -9.65 -10.61 6.74
N PRO A 82 -9.89 -10.64 8.06
CA PRO A 82 -9.23 -9.72 8.97
C PRO A 82 -7.75 -10.05 9.15
N ASP A 83 -6.90 -9.07 8.92
CA ASP A 83 -5.47 -9.18 9.14
C ASP A 83 -5.02 -8.07 10.11
N PRO A 84 -4.47 -8.43 11.29
CA PRO A 84 -3.95 -7.46 12.25
C PRO A 84 -2.86 -6.56 11.66
N TYR A 85 -2.03 -7.10 10.77
CA TYR A 85 -0.96 -6.32 10.13
C TYR A 85 -1.50 -5.27 9.17
N ILE A 86 -2.59 -5.57 8.46
CA ILE A 86 -3.28 -4.59 7.60
C ILE A 86 -3.87 -3.47 8.46
N TYR A 87 -4.55 -3.80 9.55
CA TYR A 87 -5.09 -2.80 10.48
C TYR A 87 -3.99 -1.90 11.06
N LEU A 88 -2.93 -2.52 11.61
CA LEU A 88 -1.80 -1.79 12.21
C LEU A 88 -1.01 -0.98 11.17
N SER A 89 -0.94 -1.44 9.92
CA SER A 89 -0.31 -0.67 8.83
C SER A 89 -1.10 0.59 8.47
N GLN A 90 -2.43 0.54 8.48
CA GLN A 90 -3.26 1.73 8.30
C GLN A 90 -3.04 2.71 9.46
N LEU A 91 -3.10 2.21 10.71
CA LEU A 91 -2.87 3.03 11.90
C LEU A 91 -1.49 3.70 11.86
N ARG A 92 -0.44 2.94 11.51
CA ARG A 92 0.92 3.47 11.36
C ARG A 92 0.98 4.54 10.27
N SER A 93 0.38 4.31 9.11
CA SER A 93 0.39 5.26 7.99
C SER A 93 -0.25 6.60 8.36
N VAL A 94 -1.31 6.57 9.17
CA VAL A 94 -1.93 7.79 9.72
C VAL A 94 -1.04 8.45 10.76
N ALA A 95 -0.49 7.69 11.71
CA ALA A 95 0.41 8.20 12.74
C ALA A 95 1.69 8.83 12.15
N GLU A 96 2.20 8.28 11.06
CA GLU A 96 3.33 8.84 10.30
C GLU A 96 2.96 10.06 9.44
N GLY A 97 1.68 10.41 9.31
CA GLY A 97 1.20 11.46 8.41
C GLY A 97 1.34 11.10 6.91
N ALA A 98 1.53 9.83 6.58
CA ALA A 98 1.63 9.36 5.20
C ALA A 98 0.26 9.29 4.50
N VAL A 99 -0.80 9.06 5.29
CA VAL A 99 -2.19 9.01 4.85
C VAL A 99 -3.03 9.89 5.77
N PRO A 100 -3.91 10.76 5.26
CA PRO A 100 -4.85 11.50 6.10
C PRO A 100 -5.79 10.53 6.83
N ALA A 101 -6.24 10.90 8.02
CA ALA A 101 -7.18 10.07 8.81
C ALA A 101 -8.48 9.76 8.03
N SER A 102 -8.94 10.72 7.20
CA SER A 102 -10.12 10.55 6.33
C SER A 102 -10.01 9.43 5.31
N ASP A 103 -8.80 9.06 4.94
CA ASP A 103 -8.54 8.03 3.91
C ASP A 103 -8.33 6.65 4.53
N SER A 104 -8.33 6.57 5.88
CA SER A 104 -8.30 5.31 6.62
C SER A 104 -9.71 4.76 6.82
N TRP A 105 -9.82 3.45 6.85
CA TRP A 105 -11.07 2.78 7.24
C TRP A 105 -11.33 2.81 8.74
N ILE A 106 -10.32 3.15 9.53
CA ILE A 106 -10.42 3.27 10.99
C ILE A 106 -11.00 4.64 11.33
N ALA A 107 -12.21 4.69 11.90
CA ALA A 107 -12.79 5.96 12.32
C ALA A 107 -12.40 6.31 13.75
N ALA A 108 -12.43 5.34 14.65
CA ALA A 108 -12.01 5.51 16.04
C ALA A 108 -10.50 5.21 16.18
N LEU A 109 -9.66 6.11 15.63
CA LEU A 109 -8.21 5.96 15.69
C LEU A 109 -7.75 5.94 17.15
N PRO A 110 -7.13 4.83 17.62
CA PRO A 110 -6.48 4.83 18.92
C PRO A 110 -5.27 5.79 18.91
N SER A 111 -4.87 6.27 20.09
CA SER A 111 -3.61 7.01 20.20
C SER A 111 -2.46 6.11 19.75
N ALA A 112 -1.72 6.54 18.75
CA ALA A 112 -0.60 5.81 18.20
C ALA A 112 0.55 6.78 17.94
N ASP A 113 1.75 6.30 18.16
CA ASP A 113 2.99 7.03 17.87
C ASP A 113 3.97 6.08 17.16
N VAL A 114 4.86 6.65 16.37
CA VAL A 114 5.87 5.91 15.62
C VAL A 114 7.25 6.49 15.90
N ALA A 115 8.23 5.62 16.05
CA ALA A 115 9.61 6.06 16.18
C ALA A 115 10.02 6.83 14.91
N LEU A 116 10.46 8.08 15.09
CA LEU A 116 10.89 8.92 13.98
C LEU A 116 12.16 8.34 13.36
N THR A 117 12.02 7.78 12.18
CA THR A 117 13.16 7.41 11.33
C THR A 117 13.52 8.60 10.44
N PRO A 118 14.79 9.01 10.36
CA PRO A 118 15.18 10.08 9.47
C PRO A 118 14.79 9.76 8.02
N ARG A 119 13.83 10.49 7.48
CA ARG A 119 13.47 10.42 6.07
C ARG A 119 14.36 11.37 5.30
N ARG A 120 14.92 10.90 4.20
CA ARG A 120 15.56 11.76 3.19
C ARG A 120 14.57 11.95 2.06
N ASP A 121 14.42 13.19 1.65
CA ASP A 121 13.54 13.52 0.54
C ASP A 121 14.02 12.84 -0.75
N ILE A 122 13.05 12.38 -1.53
CA ILE A 122 13.26 11.84 -2.86
C ILE A 122 12.65 12.85 -3.83
N ASP A 123 13.45 13.33 -4.76
CA ASP A 123 12.95 14.21 -5.81
C ASP A 123 11.89 13.49 -6.64
N ILE A 124 10.72 14.12 -6.80
CA ILE A 124 9.57 13.52 -7.49
C ILE A 124 9.88 13.26 -8.96
N ALA A 125 10.63 14.14 -9.62
CA ALA A 125 10.98 13.98 -11.03
C ALA A 125 11.95 12.83 -11.21
N VAL A 126 12.93 12.69 -10.32
CA VAL A 126 13.87 11.55 -10.27
C VAL A 126 13.09 10.24 -10.10
N LEU A 127 12.22 10.15 -9.09
CA LEU A 127 11.43 8.93 -8.84
C LEU A 127 10.60 8.54 -10.07
N ARG A 128 9.87 9.50 -10.67
CA ARG A 128 9.09 9.26 -11.88
C ARG A 128 9.93 8.71 -13.02
N LYS A 129 11.11 9.27 -13.27
CA LYS A 129 12.00 8.83 -14.35
C LYS A 129 12.57 7.42 -14.12
N ILE A 130 12.90 7.09 -12.88
CA ILE A 130 13.35 5.72 -12.53
C ILE A 130 12.21 4.71 -12.69
N LEU A 131 10.99 5.06 -12.25
CA LEU A 131 9.80 4.23 -12.46
C LEU A 131 9.50 4.02 -13.95
N ASP A 132 9.58 5.07 -14.76
CA ASP A 132 9.37 5.00 -16.21
C ASP A 132 10.43 4.09 -16.87
N ALA A 133 11.71 4.28 -16.56
CA ALA A 133 12.79 3.45 -17.10
C ALA A 133 12.63 1.98 -16.70
N SER A 134 12.21 1.71 -15.47
CA SER A 134 11.93 0.34 -15.00
C SER A 134 10.76 -0.31 -15.76
N ARG A 135 9.66 0.42 -15.98
CA ARG A 135 8.47 -0.08 -16.71
C ARG A 135 8.76 -0.34 -18.19
N GLU A 136 9.57 0.53 -18.80
CA GLU A 136 9.97 0.41 -20.22
C GLU A 136 11.10 -0.61 -20.42
N GLY A 137 11.74 -1.08 -19.35
CA GLY A 137 12.88 -2.00 -19.42
C GLY A 137 14.13 -1.37 -20.07
N VAL A 138 14.30 -0.05 -19.95
CA VAL A 138 15.41 0.69 -20.57
C VAL A 138 16.41 1.20 -19.54
N SER A 139 17.62 1.58 -20.01
CA SER A 139 18.59 2.24 -19.14
C SER A 139 18.31 3.74 -19.00
N ILE A 140 18.84 4.31 -17.93
CA ILE A 140 18.79 5.75 -17.66
C ILE A 140 20.11 6.21 -17.03
N ASP A 141 20.57 7.40 -17.39
CA ASP A 141 21.69 8.04 -16.72
C ASP A 141 21.21 8.66 -15.40
N VAL A 142 21.94 8.43 -14.32
CA VAL A 142 21.67 9.00 -13.01
C VAL A 142 22.93 9.64 -12.41
N PHE A 143 22.77 10.81 -11.80
CA PHE A 143 23.82 11.44 -11.03
C PHE A 143 23.74 10.94 -9.59
N TYR A 144 24.63 10.06 -9.19
CA TYR A 144 24.50 9.25 -7.98
C TYR A 144 25.59 9.50 -6.97
N GLN A 145 25.19 9.80 -5.72
CA GLN A 145 26.08 9.93 -4.57
C GLN A 145 26.35 8.59 -3.91
N SER A 146 27.51 7.99 -4.16
CA SER A 146 27.93 6.74 -3.53
C SER A 146 28.39 6.96 -2.07
N MET A 147 28.33 5.89 -1.24
CA MET A 147 28.99 5.86 0.09
C MET A 147 30.44 5.38 0.02
N ASN A 148 30.97 5.20 -1.16
CA ASN A 148 32.32 4.71 -1.34
C ASN A 148 33.33 5.79 -0.88
N LYS A 149 34.14 5.46 0.12
CA LYS A 149 35.19 6.36 0.65
C LYS A 149 36.26 6.71 -0.39
N VAL A 150 36.45 5.85 -1.40
CA VAL A 150 37.44 6.07 -2.47
C VAL A 150 36.91 7.04 -3.52
N ARG A 151 35.60 7.14 -3.67
CA ARG A 151 34.92 8.06 -4.61
C ARG A 151 33.74 8.73 -3.89
N PRO A 152 34.02 9.73 -3.05
CA PRO A 152 32.98 10.38 -2.25
C PRO A 152 32.07 11.29 -3.09
N ASP A 153 32.56 11.80 -4.23
CA ASP A 153 31.81 12.72 -5.06
C ASP A 153 30.75 12.01 -5.90
N PRO A 154 29.60 12.66 -6.18
CA PRO A 154 28.60 12.13 -7.08
C PRO A 154 29.17 11.98 -8.50
N ILE A 155 28.79 10.91 -9.17
CA ILE A 155 29.17 10.66 -10.57
C ILE A 155 27.96 10.21 -11.37
N TRP A 156 28.01 10.51 -12.68
CA TRP A 156 27.06 9.95 -13.62
C TRP A 156 27.27 8.46 -13.79
N ARG A 157 26.15 7.73 -13.72
CA ARG A 157 26.12 6.27 -13.93
C ARG A 157 24.94 5.92 -14.81
N ARG A 158 25.14 5.03 -15.76
CA ARG A 158 24.04 4.41 -16.48
C ARG A 158 23.58 3.18 -15.72
N ILE A 159 22.28 3.10 -15.47
CA ILE A 159 21.64 1.99 -14.78
C ILE A 159 20.42 1.51 -15.56
N THR A 160 20.11 0.20 -15.50
CA THR A 160 18.86 -0.38 -15.99
C THR A 160 18.07 -0.87 -14.78
N PRO A 161 17.13 -0.06 -14.26
CA PRO A 161 16.33 -0.44 -13.09
C PRO A 161 15.30 -1.50 -13.47
N HIS A 162 15.09 -2.49 -12.59
CA HIS A 162 14.09 -3.54 -12.81
C HIS A 162 13.19 -3.83 -11.62
N ALA A 163 13.57 -3.38 -10.41
CA ALA A 163 12.80 -3.64 -9.20
C ALA A 163 13.03 -2.56 -8.13
N PHE A 164 12.19 -2.57 -7.09
CA PHE A 164 12.29 -1.69 -5.93
C PHE A 164 12.25 -2.51 -4.65
N GLY A 165 13.19 -2.26 -3.75
CA GLY A 165 13.28 -2.90 -2.44
C GLY A 165 13.16 -1.87 -1.31
N TYR A 166 12.50 -2.25 -0.22
CA TYR A 166 12.43 -1.49 1.01
C TYR A 166 13.10 -2.26 2.15
N ASP A 167 14.10 -1.65 2.78
CA ASP A 167 14.91 -2.30 3.83
C ASP A 167 14.37 -2.08 5.26
N GLY A 168 13.14 -1.56 5.36
CA GLY A 168 12.53 -1.15 6.63
C GLY A 168 12.74 0.34 6.95
N PHE A 169 13.71 0.99 6.29
CA PHE A 169 14.04 2.40 6.49
C PHE A 169 14.10 3.20 5.18
N ARG A 170 14.51 2.57 4.07
CA ARG A 170 14.84 3.28 2.84
C ARG A 170 14.40 2.50 1.62
N TRP A 171 14.00 3.21 0.60
CA TRP A 171 13.71 2.66 -0.72
C TRP A 171 14.95 2.62 -1.59
N HIS A 172 15.15 1.51 -2.27
CA HIS A 172 16.20 1.24 -3.23
C HIS A 172 15.61 0.92 -4.60
N ALA A 173 16.24 1.41 -5.66
CA ALA A 173 16.06 0.86 -7.01
C ALA A 173 17.10 -0.24 -7.22
N ARG A 174 16.65 -1.48 -7.47
CA ARG A 174 17.50 -2.57 -7.91
C ARG A 174 17.74 -2.44 -9.40
N ALA A 175 18.99 -2.38 -9.83
CA ALA A 175 19.35 -2.07 -11.21
C ALA A 175 20.66 -2.74 -11.64
N TYR A 176 20.78 -3.04 -12.94
CA TYR A 176 22.06 -3.35 -13.53
C TYR A 176 22.87 -2.06 -13.69
N CYS A 177 24.07 -2.03 -13.15
CA CYS A 177 25.01 -0.92 -13.28
C CYS A 177 25.93 -1.12 -14.46
N HIS A 178 25.80 -0.32 -15.52
CA HIS A 178 26.63 -0.43 -16.70
C HIS A 178 28.11 -0.09 -16.44
N LEU A 179 28.39 0.75 -15.45
CA LEU A 179 29.78 1.11 -15.08
C LEU A 179 30.52 -0.03 -14.37
N GLU A 180 29.79 -0.80 -13.53
CA GLU A 180 30.41 -1.86 -12.74
C GLU A 180 30.05 -3.27 -13.24
N HIS A 181 29.24 -3.35 -14.31
CA HIS A 181 28.79 -4.58 -14.96
C HIS A 181 28.18 -5.60 -13.99
N LYS A 182 27.34 -5.14 -13.05
CA LYS A 182 26.68 -5.98 -12.06
C LYS A 182 25.38 -5.35 -11.55
N PHE A 183 24.51 -6.17 -10.96
CA PHE A 183 23.32 -5.71 -10.27
C PHE A 183 23.68 -5.09 -8.92
N LYS A 184 23.02 -3.97 -8.60
CA LYS A 184 23.25 -3.19 -7.38
C LYS A 184 21.97 -2.53 -6.92
N ASP A 185 21.95 -2.18 -5.63
CA ASP A 185 20.92 -1.37 -5.01
C ASP A 185 21.34 0.11 -5.03
N PHE A 186 20.48 0.94 -5.59
CA PHE A 186 20.64 2.38 -5.65
C PHE A 186 19.64 3.04 -4.71
N LEU A 187 20.12 3.66 -3.62
CA LEU A 187 19.27 4.41 -2.71
C LEU A 187 18.63 5.58 -3.44
N LEU A 188 17.30 5.62 -3.50
CA LEU A 188 16.56 6.65 -4.22
C LEU A 188 16.94 8.08 -3.76
N PRO A 189 17.06 8.39 -2.45
CA PRO A 189 17.46 9.73 -2.00
C PRO A 189 18.88 10.14 -2.37
N ARG A 190 19.66 9.27 -2.99
CA ARG A 190 21.04 9.54 -3.44
C ARG A 190 21.17 9.72 -4.95
N ILE A 191 20.07 9.58 -5.65
CA ILE A 191 19.97 9.95 -7.06
C ILE A 191 19.67 11.46 -7.05
N LEU A 192 20.65 12.27 -7.39
CA LEU A 192 20.58 13.73 -7.31
C LEU A 192 20.02 14.36 -8.58
N ASP A 193 20.17 13.65 -9.71
CA ASP A 193 19.69 14.12 -11.02
C ASP A 193 19.58 12.92 -11.97
N PHE A 194 18.95 13.13 -13.12
CA PHE A 194 18.79 12.12 -14.16
C PHE A 194 19.08 12.70 -15.55
N GLY A 195 19.53 11.85 -16.45
CA GLY A 195 19.85 12.21 -17.84
C GLY A 195 19.01 11.40 -18.85
N ALA A 196 19.64 11.07 -19.96
CA ALA A 196 18.99 10.41 -21.07
C ALA A 196 18.68 8.94 -20.78
N LYS A 197 17.57 8.46 -21.35
CA LYS A 197 17.30 7.02 -21.50
C LYS A 197 18.20 6.44 -22.61
N GLY A 198 18.48 5.15 -22.54
CA GLY A 198 19.30 4.43 -23.53
C GLY A 198 18.96 2.94 -23.59
N GLU A 199 19.76 2.21 -24.34
CA GLU A 199 19.59 0.77 -24.50
C GLU A 199 19.65 0.05 -23.14
N PRO A 200 18.84 -1.01 -22.96
CA PRO A 200 18.84 -1.80 -21.74
C PRO A 200 20.19 -2.51 -21.54
N GLY A 201 20.48 -2.79 -20.28
CA GLY A 201 21.57 -3.67 -19.90
C GLY A 201 21.10 -5.11 -19.73
N VAL A 202 21.73 -5.83 -18.80
CA VAL A 202 21.34 -7.19 -18.46
C VAL A 202 19.93 -7.16 -17.84
N PRO A 203 18.98 -7.98 -18.33
CA PRO A 203 17.60 -7.99 -17.86
C PRO A 203 17.48 -8.52 -16.42
N GLY A 204 16.46 -8.06 -15.70
CA GLY A 204 16.24 -8.35 -14.28
C GLY A 204 16.03 -9.82 -13.96
N GLU A 205 15.56 -10.63 -14.91
CA GLU A 205 15.43 -12.09 -14.79
C GLU A 205 16.78 -12.78 -14.55
N GLN A 206 17.87 -12.14 -14.94
CA GLN A 206 19.23 -12.63 -14.69
C GLN A 206 19.83 -12.14 -13.35
N ASP A 207 19.10 -11.34 -12.60
CA ASP A 207 19.53 -10.95 -11.27
C ASP A 207 19.29 -12.09 -10.26
N TRP A 208 20.29 -12.95 -10.13
CA TRP A 208 20.18 -14.12 -9.28
C TRP A 208 19.85 -13.76 -7.82
N LEU A 209 20.47 -12.70 -7.26
CA LEU A 209 20.25 -12.28 -5.89
C LEU A 209 18.84 -11.74 -5.64
N TRP A 210 18.20 -11.18 -6.66
CA TRP A 210 16.81 -10.69 -6.57
C TRP A 210 15.79 -11.80 -6.74
N ASN A 211 16.08 -12.77 -7.62
CA ASN A 211 15.13 -13.82 -8.00
C ASN A 211 15.22 -15.08 -7.12
N ASN A 212 16.15 -15.14 -6.18
CA ASN A 212 16.28 -16.28 -5.24
C ASN A 212 16.07 -15.82 -3.80
N TYR A 213 15.21 -16.54 -3.12
CA TYR A 213 14.81 -16.29 -1.73
C TYR A 213 15.34 -17.40 -0.82
N PHE A 214 15.50 -17.10 0.44
CA PHE A 214 15.72 -18.08 1.49
C PHE A 214 14.80 -17.71 2.68
N ASP A 215 14.26 -18.72 3.31
CA ASP A 215 13.42 -18.54 4.48
C ASP A 215 14.29 -18.48 5.74
N VAL A 216 14.06 -17.45 6.55
CA VAL A 216 14.62 -17.38 7.91
C VAL A 216 13.55 -17.86 8.87
N ILE A 217 13.74 -19.06 9.42
CA ILE A 217 12.87 -19.60 10.47
C ILE A 217 13.38 -19.07 11.80
N ILE A 218 12.52 -18.34 12.53
CA ILE A 218 12.80 -17.79 13.85
C ILE A 218 12.13 -18.65 14.91
#